data_eee7435139dd1f84aab75f8250c30fe5
#
_entry.id   eee7435139dd1f84aab75f8250c30fe5
#
_cell.length_a   1.000
_cell.length_b   1.000
_cell.length_c   1.000
_cell.angle_alpha   90.00
_cell.angle_beta   90.00
_cell.angle_gamma   90.00
#
_symmetry.space_group_name_H-M   'P 1'
#
loop_
_entity.id
_entity.type
_entity.pdbx_description
1 polymer ?
#
loop_
_entity_poly.entity_id
_entity_poly.type
_entity_poly.pdbx_seq_one_letter_code
_entity_poly.pdbx_strand_id
1 'polypeptide(L)'
;IVGAGLAGLASAVDLVDAGHQVDLYEARPFLGGKVGSWVDGDGNHIEMGLHVFFFNYANLFALLRKVGAFENLLPKDHTHLFVNRGGDLRELDFRFPLGAPFNGLKAFFTTPQLDWIDKLRNALALGTSPIVRGLVDYQGAMGVIRDLDRISFQQWFLGHGGSLRSIERM
;
A
#
# COMPACT_ATOMS: atom_id res chain seq x y z
N ILE A 1 -3.23 25.96 -7.97
CA ILE A 1 -3.26 24.69 -7.21
C ILE A 1 -2.70 24.98 -5.82
N VAL A 2 -3.29 24.41 -4.78
CA VAL A 2 -2.81 24.52 -3.41
C VAL A 2 -2.32 23.16 -2.94
N GLY A 3 -1.03 23.10 -2.56
CA GLY A 3 -0.32 21.91 -2.12
C GLY A 3 0.44 21.20 -3.25
N ALA A 4 1.76 21.05 -3.08
CA ALA A 4 2.68 20.41 -4.01
C ALA A 4 3.01 18.96 -3.59
N GLY A 5 2.05 18.22 -3.06
CA GLY A 5 2.12 16.76 -2.94
C GLY A 5 1.93 16.10 -4.31
N LEU A 6 2.02 14.77 -4.39
CA LEU A 6 1.88 14.03 -5.66
C LEU A 6 0.61 14.38 -6.43
N ALA A 7 -0.53 14.53 -5.75
CA ALA A 7 -1.78 14.89 -6.40
C ALA A 7 -1.74 16.29 -7.04
N GLY A 8 -1.23 17.29 -6.31
CA GLY A 8 -1.09 18.65 -6.83
C GLY A 8 -0.10 18.73 -7.99
N LEU A 9 1.03 18.04 -7.89
CA LEU A 9 2.03 17.97 -8.96
C LEU A 9 1.48 17.27 -10.20
N ALA A 10 0.77 16.15 -10.06
CA ALA A 10 0.13 15.46 -11.17
C ALA A 10 -0.90 16.34 -11.87
N SER A 11 -1.76 17.01 -11.09
CA SER A 11 -2.75 17.96 -11.63
C SER A 11 -2.09 19.13 -12.36
N ALA A 12 -0.96 19.64 -11.83
CA ALA A 12 -0.21 20.71 -12.47
C ALA A 12 0.33 20.28 -13.84
N VAL A 13 0.92 19.10 -13.92
CA VAL A 13 1.44 18.54 -15.18
C VAL A 13 0.32 18.38 -16.20
N ASP A 14 -0.81 17.79 -15.81
CA ASP A 14 -1.92 17.57 -16.73
C ASP A 14 -2.57 18.87 -17.21
N LEU A 15 -2.68 19.88 -16.34
CA LEU A 15 -3.21 21.19 -16.73
C LEU A 15 -2.27 21.97 -17.65
N VAL A 16 -0.97 21.93 -17.40
CA VAL A 16 0.03 22.55 -18.28
C VAL A 16 0.01 21.89 -19.66
N ASP A 17 -0.07 20.57 -19.73
CA ASP A 17 -0.17 19.86 -21.00
C ASP A 17 -1.47 20.16 -21.76
N ALA A 18 -2.54 20.50 -21.04
CA ALA A 18 -3.80 20.98 -21.61
C ALA A 18 -3.75 22.46 -22.03
N GLY A 19 -2.59 23.13 -21.88
CA GLY A 19 -2.39 24.52 -22.30
C GLY A 19 -2.80 25.57 -21.27
N HIS A 20 -3.05 25.17 -20.03
CA HIS A 20 -3.37 26.10 -18.95
C HIS A 20 -2.10 26.71 -18.33
N GLN A 21 -2.19 27.96 -17.91
CA GLN A 21 -1.20 28.57 -17.02
C GLN A 21 -1.54 28.14 -15.58
N VAL A 22 -0.54 27.61 -14.86
CA VAL A 22 -0.76 27.02 -13.54
C VAL A 22 0.11 27.69 -12.50
N ASP A 23 -0.52 28.22 -11.45
CA ASP A 23 0.14 28.65 -10.22
C ASP A 23 0.01 27.57 -9.16
N LEU A 24 1.15 27.14 -8.58
CA LEU A 24 1.23 26.13 -7.55
C LEU A 24 1.76 26.73 -6.24
N TYR A 25 0.98 26.64 -5.19
CA TYR A 25 1.28 27.17 -3.87
C TYR A 25 1.61 26.03 -2.90
N GLU A 26 2.79 26.07 -2.29
CA GLU A 26 3.25 25.09 -1.29
C GLU A 26 3.71 25.84 -0.02
N ALA A 27 3.29 25.34 1.14
CA ALA A 27 3.63 25.95 2.42
C ALA A 27 5.04 25.57 2.92
N ARG A 28 5.60 24.47 2.45
CA ARG A 28 6.94 23.99 2.82
C ARG A 28 7.99 24.42 1.80
N PRO A 29 9.26 24.53 2.21
CA PRO A 29 10.35 24.90 1.29
C PRO A 29 10.74 23.78 0.33
N PHE A 30 10.04 22.63 0.31
CA PHE A 30 10.28 21.49 -0.56
C PHE A 30 8.95 20.91 -1.08
N LEU A 31 9.02 20.25 -2.23
CA LEU A 31 7.87 19.63 -2.91
C LEU A 31 7.75 18.16 -2.53
N GLY A 32 6.65 17.52 -2.94
CA GLY A 32 6.42 16.08 -2.80
C GLY A 32 5.46 15.69 -1.67
N GLY A 33 5.17 16.59 -0.72
CA GLY A 33 4.26 16.29 0.38
C GLY A 33 4.76 15.14 1.25
N LYS A 34 4.00 14.04 1.34
CA LYS A 34 4.37 12.86 2.14
C LYS A 34 5.49 12.01 1.51
N VAL A 35 5.82 12.20 0.24
CA VAL A 35 6.96 11.55 -0.43
C VAL A 35 8.14 12.51 -0.61
N GLY A 36 8.06 13.70 0.00
CA GLY A 36 9.14 14.68 -0.05
C GLY A 36 10.38 14.20 0.69
N SER A 37 11.53 14.48 0.12
CA SER A 37 12.83 14.33 0.74
C SER A 37 13.59 15.66 0.69
N TRP A 38 14.52 15.85 1.60
CA TRP A 38 15.33 17.05 1.66
C TRP A 38 16.74 16.74 2.21
N VAL A 39 17.63 17.68 2.08
CA VAL A 39 18.96 17.60 2.69
C VAL A 39 18.96 18.52 3.91
N ASP A 40 19.41 17.99 5.06
CA ASP A 40 19.53 18.78 6.28
C ASP A 40 20.79 19.67 6.30
N GLY A 41 21.00 20.43 7.37
CA GLY A 41 22.15 21.33 7.53
C GLY A 41 23.51 20.61 7.59
N ASP A 42 23.53 19.32 7.89
CA ASP A 42 24.73 18.48 7.97
C ASP A 42 24.98 17.69 6.67
N GLY A 43 24.14 17.87 5.64
CA GLY A 43 24.25 17.19 4.35
C GLY A 43 23.61 15.79 4.29
N ASN A 44 22.84 15.39 5.30
CA ASN A 44 22.16 14.12 5.29
C ASN A 44 20.88 14.18 4.45
N HIS A 45 20.62 13.14 3.67
CA HIS A 45 19.36 12.97 2.96
C HIS A 45 18.29 12.44 3.93
N ILE A 46 17.26 13.24 4.13
CA ILE A 46 16.13 12.90 5.00
C ILE A 46 14.92 12.58 4.15
N GLU A 47 14.30 11.44 4.41
CA GLU A 47 13.03 11.02 3.82
C GLU A 47 11.96 10.91 4.88
N MET A 48 10.71 11.23 4.53
CA MET A 48 9.58 11.14 5.46
C MET A 48 9.15 9.69 5.74
N GLY A 49 9.74 8.72 5.08
CA GLY A 49 9.46 7.31 5.27
C GLY A 49 9.93 6.47 4.08
N LEU A 50 9.83 5.16 4.23
CA LEU A 50 10.14 4.23 3.15
C LEU A 50 9.13 4.39 2.00
N HIS A 51 9.62 4.69 0.82
CA HIS A 51 8.79 4.82 -0.39
C HIS A 51 8.79 3.50 -1.16
N VAL A 52 7.70 2.76 -1.05
CA VAL A 52 7.47 1.51 -1.78
C VAL A 52 6.29 1.69 -2.72
N PHE A 53 6.48 1.33 -3.99
CA PHE A 53 5.46 1.40 -5.01
C PHE A 53 5.11 -0.01 -5.49
N PHE A 54 3.82 -0.29 -5.58
CA PHE A 54 3.33 -1.57 -6.07
C PHE A 54 2.99 -1.48 -7.56
N PHE A 55 3.18 -2.55 -8.31
CA PHE A 55 2.95 -2.58 -9.76
C PHE A 55 1.53 -2.23 -10.21
N ASN A 56 0.56 -2.26 -9.30
CA ASN A 56 -0.81 -1.83 -9.57
C ASN A 56 -1.01 -0.31 -9.53
N TYR A 57 0.02 0.50 -9.24
CA TYR A 57 -0.05 1.96 -9.27
C TYR A 57 0.08 2.50 -10.70
N ALA A 58 -0.81 2.04 -11.60
CA ALA A 58 -0.73 2.32 -13.03
C ALA A 58 -0.64 3.82 -13.36
N ASN A 59 -1.49 4.63 -12.71
CA ASN A 59 -1.52 6.08 -12.94
C ASN A 59 -0.24 6.78 -12.45
N LEU A 60 0.31 6.35 -11.31
CA LEU A 60 1.59 6.88 -10.82
C LEU A 60 2.72 6.55 -11.80
N PHE A 61 2.79 5.31 -12.28
CA PHE A 61 3.83 4.92 -13.23
C PHE A 61 3.67 5.62 -14.59
N ALA A 62 2.44 5.90 -15.03
CA ALA A 62 2.20 6.73 -16.21
C ALA A 62 2.74 8.16 -16.02
N LEU A 63 2.46 8.76 -14.86
CA LEU A 63 2.99 10.09 -14.51
C LEU A 63 4.53 10.07 -14.47
N LEU A 64 5.14 9.09 -13.80
CA LEU A 64 6.61 8.99 -13.70
C LEU A 64 7.27 8.84 -15.06
N ARG A 65 6.68 8.06 -15.98
CA ARG A 65 7.18 8.00 -17.38
C ARG A 65 7.04 9.32 -18.10
N LYS A 66 5.90 9.98 -17.94
CA LYS A 66 5.63 11.29 -18.56
C LYS A 66 6.64 12.34 -18.14
N VAL A 67 7.04 12.37 -16.87
CA VAL A 67 8.03 13.33 -16.34
C VAL A 67 9.49 12.82 -16.38
N GLY A 68 9.75 11.65 -16.97
CA GLY A 68 11.09 11.09 -17.10
C GLY A 68 11.72 10.59 -15.81
N ALA A 69 10.91 10.29 -14.78
CA ALA A 69 11.38 9.85 -13.47
C ALA A 69 11.23 8.34 -13.22
N PHE A 70 10.65 7.59 -14.17
CA PHE A 70 10.36 6.16 -14.00
C PHE A 70 11.63 5.32 -13.81
N GLU A 71 12.72 5.67 -14.50
CA GLU A 71 14.00 4.97 -14.44
C GLU A 71 14.73 5.12 -13.09
N ASN A 72 14.26 6.02 -12.23
CA ASN A 72 14.77 6.15 -10.86
C ASN A 72 14.19 5.09 -9.91
N LEU A 73 13.22 4.31 -10.36
CA LEU A 73 12.64 3.23 -9.56
C LEU A 73 13.52 1.98 -9.63
N LEU A 74 13.83 1.42 -8.48
CA LEU A 74 14.56 0.16 -8.37
C LEU A 74 13.57 -0.99 -8.19
N PRO A 75 13.47 -1.93 -9.16
CA PRO A 75 12.69 -3.14 -8.98
C PRO A 75 13.22 -3.94 -7.80
N LYS A 76 12.32 -4.44 -6.96
CA LYS A 76 12.66 -5.25 -5.79
C LYS A 76 11.78 -6.48 -5.71
N ASP A 77 12.41 -7.63 -5.55
CA ASP A 77 11.73 -8.84 -5.09
C ASP A 77 11.29 -8.67 -3.64
N HIS A 78 10.01 -8.89 -3.39
CA HIS A 78 9.45 -8.59 -2.08
C HIS A 78 9.31 -9.85 -1.22
N THR A 79 9.98 -9.79 -0.06
CA THR A 79 9.72 -10.68 1.08
C THR A 79 9.42 -9.83 2.30
N HIS A 80 8.43 -10.23 3.07
CA HIS A 80 8.07 -9.58 4.32
C HIS A 80 8.55 -10.42 5.50
N LEU A 81 9.46 -9.87 6.29
CA LEU A 81 10.01 -10.55 7.46
C LEU A 81 9.25 -10.16 8.71
N PHE A 82 8.88 -11.16 9.51
CA PHE A 82 8.29 -11.00 10.83
C PHE A 82 9.28 -11.43 11.89
N VAL A 83 9.43 -10.62 12.92
CA VAL A 83 10.17 -10.95 14.12
C VAL A 83 9.17 -11.24 15.23
N ASN A 84 8.98 -12.50 15.58
CA ASN A 84 8.07 -12.93 16.64
C ASN A 84 8.73 -12.78 18.01
N ARG A 85 7.94 -12.94 19.08
CA ARG A 85 8.49 -13.00 20.45
C ARG A 85 9.55 -14.07 20.55
N GLY A 86 10.67 -13.74 21.18
CA GLY A 86 11.81 -14.65 21.32
C GLY A 86 12.77 -14.64 20.13
N GLY A 87 12.56 -13.76 19.14
CA GLY A 87 13.46 -13.61 17.98
C GLY A 87 13.23 -14.64 16.88
N ASP A 88 12.14 -15.42 16.92
CA ASP A 88 11.75 -16.35 15.85
C ASP A 88 11.42 -15.57 14.58
N LEU A 89 12.20 -15.81 13.52
CA LEU A 89 12.05 -15.14 12.22
C LEU A 89 11.14 -15.98 11.30
N ARG A 90 10.16 -15.31 10.73
CA ARG A 90 9.25 -15.90 9.76
C ARG A 90 9.11 -14.94 8.56
N GLU A 91 8.73 -15.49 7.41
CA GLU A 91 8.59 -14.69 6.20
C GLU A 91 7.27 -14.92 5.47
N LEU A 92 6.91 -13.91 4.72
CA LEU A 92 5.86 -13.92 3.71
C LEU A 92 6.52 -13.61 2.36
N ASP A 93 6.69 -14.62 1.53
CA ASP A 93 7.46 -14.52 0.29
C ASP A 93 6.55 -14.31 -0.92
N PHE A 94 6.57 -13.08 -1.45
CA PHE A 94 5.80 -12.68 -2.63
C PHE A 94 6.52 -12.94 -3.96
N ARG A 95 7.72 -13.50 -3.95
CA ARG A 95 8.47 -13.85 -5.17
C ARG A 95 7.77 -15.00 -5.88
N PHE A 96 7.12 -14.68 -6.98
CA PHE A 96 6.40 -15.65 -7.80
C PHE A 96 6.33 -15.13 -9.25
N PRO A 97 6.48 -16.01 -10.27
CA PRO A 97 6.49 -15.61 -11.68
C PRO A 97 5.22 -14.89 -12.13
N LEU A 98 4.08 -15.26 -11.54
CA LEU A 98 2.80 -14.61 -11.81
C LEU A 98 2.57 -13.52 -10.78
N GLY A 99 2.21 -12.31 -11.25
CA GLY A 99 1.90 -11.17 -10.41
C GLY A 99 0.64 -11.35 -9.55
N ALA A 100 0.13 -10.25 -9.01
CA ALA A 100 -1.10 -10.27 -8.21
C ALA A 100 -2.30 -10.79 -9.02
N PRO A 101 -3.20 -11.57 -8.42
CA PRO A 101 -3.25 -11.96 -7.00
C PRO A 101 -2.46 -13.24 -6.66
N PHE A 102 -1.85 -13.91 -7.64
CA PHE A 102 -1.27 -15.25 -7.46
C PHE A 102 -0.05 -15.27 -6.54
N ASN A 103 0.80 -14.25 -6.61
CA ASN A 103 1.93 -14.10 -5.69
C ASN A 103 1.47 -13.94 -4.23
N GLY A 104 0.38 -13.20 -3.99
CA GLY A 104 -0.21 -13.06 -2.66
C GLY A 104 -0.82 -14.38 -2.15
N LEU A 105 -1.51 -15.12 -3.01
CA LEU A 105 -2.04 -16.45 -2.67
C LEU A 105 -0.90 -17.41 -2.32
N LYS A 106 0.15 -17.49 -3.17
CA LYS A 106 1.34 -18.30 -2.89
C LYS A 106 1.96 -17.92 -1.54
N ALA A 107 2.22 -16.65 -1.31
CA ALA A 107 2.81 -16.15 -0.07
C ALA A 107 1.98 -16.53 1.16
N PHE A 108 0.65 -16.37 1.09
CA PHE A 108 -0.27 -16.71 2.16
C PHE A 108 -0.26 -18.22 2.47
N PHE A 109 -0.32 -19.07 1.46
CA PHE A 109 -0.37 -20.51 1.69
C PHE A 109 0.98 -21.12 2.10
N THR A 110 2.09 -20.53 1.68
CA THR A 110 3.44 -21.07 1.96
C THR A 110 4.07 -20.49 3.23
N THR A 111 3.60 -19.34 3.74
CA THR A 111 4.20 -18.73 4.93
C THR A 111 4.19 -19.68 6.13
N PRO A 112 5.31 -19.80 6.86
CA PRO A 112 5.35 -20.51 8.13
C PRO A 112 4.82 -19.68 9.31
N GLN A 113 4.42 -18.42 9.07
CA GLN A 113 3.93 -17.51 10.11
C GLN A 113 2.62 -17.99 10.74
N LEU A 114 1.76 -18.61 9.93
CA LEU A 114 0.45 -19.14 10.32
C LEU A 114 0.39 -20.65 10.13
N ASP A 115 -0.27 -21.35 11.04
CA ASP A 115 -0.61 -22.75 10.82
C ASP A 115 -1.77 -22.93 9.81
N TRP A 116 -2.06 -24.15 9.41
CA TRP A 116 -3.04 -24.41 8.38
C TRP A 116 -4.48 -24.04 8.79
N ILE A 117 -4.81 -24.21 10.06
CA ILE A 117 -6.14 -23.85 10.60
C ILE A 117 -6.31 -22.35 10.59
N ASP A 118 -5.28 -21.59 11.00
CA ASP A 118 -5.29 -20.13 10.94
C ASP A 118 -5.43 -19.62 9.50
N LYS A 119 -4.71 -20.23 8.55
CA LYS A 119 -4.83 -19.89 7.13
C LYS A 119 -6.25 -20.08 6.61
N LEU A 120 -6.89 -21.20 6.92
CA LEU A 120 -8.26 -21.47 6.51
C LEU A 120 -9.23 -20.46 7.12
N ARG A 121 -9.13 -20.20 8.41
CA ARG A 121 -9.96 -19.21 9.12
C ARG A 121 -9.79 -17.81 8.55
N ASN A 122 -8.55 -17.42 8.28
CA ASN A 122 -8.25 -16.11 7.69
C ASN A 122 -8.79 -15.98 6.26
N ALA A 123 -8.68 -17.04 5.46
CA ALA A 123 -9.24 -17.06 4.11
C ALA A 123 -10.76 -16.90 4.12
N LEU A 124 -11.47 -17.54 5.05
CA LEU A 124 -12.90 -17.38 5.22
C LEU A 124 -13.27 -15.97 5.67
N ALA A 125 -12.61 -15.46 6.72
CA ALA A 125 -12.88 -14.12 7.24
C ALA A 125 -12.60 -13.02 6.20
N LEU A 126 -11.45 -13.07 5.52
CA LEU A 126 -11.06 -12.07 4.52
C LEU A 126 -11.82 -12.24 3.19
N GLY A 127 -12.17 -13.47 2.82
CA GLY A 127 -12.94 -13.75 1.60
C GLY A 127 -14.36 -13.17 1.64
N THR A 128 -14.93 -13.01 2.84
CA THR A 128 -16.23 -12.35 3.04
C THR A 128 -16.12 -10.82 3.24
N SER A 129 -14.91 -10.28 3.15
CA SER A 129 -14.66 -8.86 3.42
C SER A 129 -15.28 -7.94 2.35
N PRO A 130 -15.67 -6.72 2.74
CA PRO A 130 -16.12 -5.71 1.79
C PRO A 130 -15.07 -5.38 0.71
N ILE A 131 -13.77 -5.58 1.00
CA ILE A 131 -12.69 -5.38 0.03
C ILE A 131 -12.84 -6.35 -1.15
N VAL A 132 -13.13 -7.62 -0.90
CA VAL A 132 -13.36 -8.62 -1.96
C VAL A 132 -14.63 -8.27 -2.74
N ARG A 133 -15.70 -7.87 -2.04
CA ARG A 133 -16.92 -7.37 -2.69
C ARG A 133 -16.66 -6.16 -3.59
N GLY A 134 -15.74 -5.29 -3.20
CA GLY A 134 -15.34 -4.10 -3.97
C GLY A 134 -14.78 -4.40 -5.35
N LEU A 135 -14.32 -5.62 -5.62
CA LEU A 135 -13.89 -6.06 -6.96
C LEU A 135 -15.06 -6.11 -7.96
N VAL A 136 -16.30 -6.27 -7.47
CA VAL A 136 -17.51 -6.37 -8.30
C VAL A 136 -18.41 -5.14 -8.12
N ASP A 137 -18.55 -4.66 -6.88
CA ASP A 137 -19.41 -3.54 -6.50
C ASP A 137 -18.62 -2.56 -5.60
N TYR A 138 -17.88 -1.66 -6.22
CA TYR A 138 -17.03 -0.71 -5.49
C TYR A 138 -17.85 0.23 -4.58
N GLN A 139 -18.94 0.81 -5.10
CA GLN A 139 -19.73 1.80 -4.36
C GLN A 139 -20.44 1.17 -3.15
N GLY A 140 -21.04 -0.01 -3.33
CA GLY A 140 -21.66 -0.74 -2.23
C GLY A 140 -20.65 -1.19 -1.18
N ALA A 141 -19.45 -1.63 -1.61
CA ALA A 141 -18.36 -1.99 -0.70
C ALA A 141 -17.88 -0.79 0.12
N MET A 142 -17.72 0.39 -0.49
CA MET A 142 -17.30 1.61 0.21
C MET A 142 -18.34 2.08 1.23
N GLY A 143 -19.64 1.88 0.95
CA GLY A 143 -20.70 2.11 1.94
C GLY A 143 -20.51 1.25 3.19
N VAL A 144 -20.34 -0.05 3.01
CA VAL A 144 -20.09 -1.00 4.11
C VAL A 144 -18.80 -0.67 4.87
N ILE A 145 -17.71 -0.32 4.17
CA ILE A 145 -16.44 0.04 4.81
C ILE A 145 -16.60 1.26 5.74
N ARG A 146 -17.37 2.28 5.33
CA ARG A 146 -17.63 3.45 6.18
C ARG A 146 -18.39 3.09 7.45
N ASP A 147 -19.31 2.12 7.39
CA ASP A 147 -20.05 1.65 8.56
C ASP A 147 -19.15 0.89 9.55
N LEU A 148 -18.01 0.36 9.09
CA LEU A 148 -17.03 -0.33 9.93
C LEU A 148 -16.21 0.61 10.82
N ASP A 149 -16.24 1.92 10.64
CA ASP A 149 -15.51 2.89 11.48
C ASP A 149 -15.89 2.81 12.98
N ARG A 150 -17.02 2.18 13.28
CA ARG A 150 -17.53 2.00 14.66
C ARG A 150 -16.92 0.82 15.41
N ILE A 151 -16.22 -0.07 14.73
CA ILE A 151 -15.62 -1.27 15.31
C ILE A 151 -14.14 -1.37 14.92
N SER A 152 -13.33 -2.03 15.75
CA SER A 152 -11.94 -2.29 15.40
C SER A 152 -11.83 -3.40 14.35
N PHE A 153 -10.72 -3.41 13.58
CA PHE A 153 -10.42 -4.52 12.67
C PHE A 153 -10.42 -5.86 13.42
N GLN A 154 -9.88 -5.91 14.64
CA GLN A 154 -9.86 -7.11 15.45
C GLN A 154 -11.28 -7.63 15.74
N GLN A 155 -12.20 -6.75 16.16
CA GLN A 155 -13.58 -7.13 16.42
C GLN A 155 -14.25 -7.68 15.16
N TRP A 156 -14.09 -6.97 14.04
CA TRP A 156 -14.61 -7.39 12.76
C TRP A 156 -14.06 -8.76 12.34
N PHE A 157 -12.73 -8.90 12.37
CA PHE A 157 -12.03 -10.09 11.89
C PHE A 157 -12.40 -11.35 12.72
N LEU A 158 -12.40 -11.23 14.05
CA LEU A 158 -12.80 -12.34 14.94
C LEU A 158 -14.28 -12.68 14.78
N GLY A 159 -15.15 -11.68 14.60
CA GLY A 159 -16.58 -11.87 14.35
C GLY A 159 -16.87 -12.61 13.03
N HIS A 160 -15.97 -12.54 12.05
CA HIS A 160 -16.05 -13.27 10.77
C HIS A 160 -15.28 -14.59 10.77
N GLY A 161 -14.87 -15.09 11.94
CA GLY A 161 -14.22 -16.38 12.08
C GLY A 161 -12.70 -16.38 11.96
N GLY A 162 -12.06 -15.21 11.84
CA GLY A 162 -10.62 -15.07 11.89
C GLY A 162 -10.00 -15.60 13.17
N SER A 163 -8.71 -15.87 13.21
CA SER A 163 -8.05 -16.40 14.38
C SER A 163 -7.38 -15.31 15.22
N LEU A 164 -7.45 -15.44 16.56
CA LEU A 164 -6.76 -14.53 17.46
C LEU A 164 -5.25 -14.58 17.26
N ARG A 165 -4.71 -15.78 17.04
CA ARG A 165 -3.28 -15.99 16.77
C ARG A 165 -2.80 -15.21 15.56
N SER A 166 -3.64 -15.07 14.52
CA SER A 166 -3.30 -14.26 13.34
C SER A 166 -3.16 -12.79 13.69
N ILE A 167 -4.02 -12.25 14.56
CA ILE A 167 -3.92 -10.86 15.03
C ILE A 167 -2.63 -10.63 15.84
N GLU A 168 -2.20 -11.63 16.61
CA GLU A 168 -0.99 -11.53 17.45
C GLU A 168 0.31 -11.68 16.66
N ARG A 169 0.26 -12.27 15.45
CA ARG A 169 1.44 -12.63 14.64
C ARG A 169 1.59 -11.86 13.35
N MET A 170 0.58 -11.15 12.91
CA MET A 170 0.55 -10.37 11.68
C MET A 170 0.17 -8.91 11.94
#